data_5d5cbe2994087e827a319e89ffeb469c
#
_entry.id   5d5cbe2994087e827a319e89ffeb469c
#
_cell.length_a   1.000
_cell.length_b   1.000
_cell.length_c   1.000
_cell.angle_alpha   90.00
_cell.angle_beta   90.00
_cell.angle_gamma   90.00
#
_symmetry.space_group_name_H-M   'P 1'
#
loop_
_entity.id
_entity.type
_entity.pdbx_description
1 polymer ?
#
loop_
_entity_poly.entity_id
_entity_poly.type
_entity_poly.pdbx_seq_one_letter_code
_entity_poly.pdbx_strand_id
1 'polypeptide(L)'
;FAMVKYANSVLSYVDKVQGLADNVRDAYKGRAYFHRSYAYYNLTLQFGDIPLITKLMTVPKQNYKSTSKTAIFEMLQNDLEFAVKHVPAQANMQYVGQVNQEACMELLIKVYLVNGEYKKAEDLATDLISNHGLHLMTQPFGTWQPSGCETTWKVTRNVVWDLHRTPNVCNPENKETIMAIINSNDEDHLNYNVMRAMFAHWSNGVIKDPHGLGGPGQCIARNNKNYNETLDWTRAIGRGIALNRTS
;
A
#
# COMPACT_ATOMS: atom_id res chain seq x y z
N PHE A 1 5.31 14.94 5.02
CA PHE A 1 6.20 15.09 6.21
C PHE A 1 5.58 14.63 7.55
N ALA A 2 4.26 14.50 7.69
CA ALA A 2 3.66 14.01 8.94
C ALA A 2 4.17 12.60 9.33
N MET A 3 4.23 11.68 8.37
CA MET A 3 4.77 10.33 8.58
C MET A 3 6.23 10.36 9.08
N VAL A 4 7.07 11.23 8.53
CA VAL A 4 8.46 11.43 8.98
C VAL A 4 8.51 11.92 10.43
N LYS A 5 7.64 12.87 10.79
CA LYS A 5 7.55 13.37 12.18
C LYS A 5 7.21 12.24 13.15
N TYR A 6 6.20 11.44 12.84
CA TYR A 6 5.80 10.34 13.73
C TYR A 6 6.87 9.24 13.82
N ALA A 7 7.50 8.87 12.71
CA ALA A 7 8.62 7.92 12.71
C ALA A 7 9.78 8.43 13.57
N ASN A 8 10.18 9.69 13.40
CA ASN A 8 11.23 10.30 14.22
C ASN A 8 10.85 10.43 15.70
N SER A 9 9.55 10.55 16.02
CA SER A 9 9.09 10.52 17.42
C SER A 9 9.35 9.14 18.03
N VAL A 10 9.00 8.06 17.35
CA VAL A 10 9.30 6.70 17.82
C VAL A 10 10.80 6.53 18.04
N LEU A 11 11.61 6.86 17.03
CA LEU A 11 13.08 6.73 17.10
C LEU A 11 13.71 7.56 18.22
N SER A 12 13.11 8.68 18.62
CA SER A 12 13.63 9.56 19.68
C SER A 12 13.30 9.06 21.09
N TYR A 13 12.26 8.24 21.23
CA TYR A 13 11.76 7.86 22.55
C TYR A 13 11.83 6.36 22.84
N VAL A 14 11.86 5.48 21.85
CA VAL A 14 11.80 4.03 22.04
C VAL A 14 12.94 3.49 22.93
N ASP A 15 14.13 4.08 22.84
CA ASP A 15 15.28 3.71 23.68
C ASP A 15 15.15 4.13 25.15
N LYS A 16 14.23 5.04 25.45
CA LYS A 16 13.96 5.52 26.79
C LYS A 16 12.90 4.69 27.52
N VAL A 17 12.24 3.78 26.83
CA VAL A 17 11.21 2.92 27.41
C VAL A 17 11.88 1.85 28.26
N GLN A 18 11.59 1.87 29.56
CA GLN A 18 12.10 0.89 30.50
C GLN A 18 11.31 -0.43 30.42
N GLY A 19 11.99 -1.54 30.69
CA GLY A 19 11.35 -2.86 30.71
C GLY A 19 10.97 -3.43 29.33
N LEU A 20 11.30 -2.76 28.24
CA LEU A 20 11.06 -3.26 26.89
C LEU A 20 12.21 -4.19 26.47
N ALA A 21 11.89 -5.42 26.08
CA ALA A 21 12.89 -6.36 25.57
C ALA A 21 13.56 -5.83 24.29
N ASP A 22 14.84 -6.12 24.10
CA ASP A 22 15.64 -5.53 23.02
C ASP A 22 15.10 -5.90 21.63
N ASN A 23 14.69 -7.15 21.43
CA ASN A 23 14.08 -7.59 20.18
C ASN A 23 12.78 -6.84 19.86
N VAL A 24 11.98 -6.52 20.87
CA VAL A 24 10.73 -5.75 20.69
C VAL A 24 11.06 -4.28 20.39
N ARG A 25 12.05 -3.72 21.12
CA ARG A 25 12.55 -2.36 20.87
C ARG A 25 13.06 -2.20 19.44
N ASP A 26 13.87 -3.14 18.99
CA ASP A 26 14.44 -3.10 17.63
C ASP A 26 13.37 -3.31 16.56
N ALA A 27 12.35 -4.12 16.82
CA ALA A 27 11.20 -4.24 15.92
C ALA A 27 10.42 -2.92 15.79
N TYR A 28 10.21 -2.16 16.89
CA TYR A 28 9.60 -0.84 16.81
C TYR A 28 10.48 0.18 16.07
N LYS A 29 11.81 0.15 16.28
CA LYS A 29 12.75 0.97 15.50
C LYS A 29 12.68 0.62 14.03
N GLY A 30 12.72 -0.66 13.68
CA GLY A 30 12.65 -1.12 12.30
C GLY A 30 11.38 -0.66 11.60
N ARG A 31 10.23 -0.74 12.25
CA ARG A 31 8.97 -0.22 11.72
C ARG A 31 8.99 1.30 11.54
N ALA A 32 9.58 2.03 12.48
CA ALA A 32 9.74 3.48 12.35
C ALA A 32 10.68 3.83 11.18
N TYR A 33 11.77 3.09 11.01
CA TYR A 33 12.67 3.22 9.87
C TYR A 33 11.97 2.94 8.55
N PHE A 34 11.15 1.89 8.48
CA PHE A 34 10.33 1.62 7.30
C PHE A 34 9.42 2.80 6.94
N HIS A 35 8.65 3.32 7.90
CA HIS A 35 7.73 4.45 7.64
C HIS A 35 8.48 5.72 7.22
N ARG A 36 9.63 6.00 7.82
CA ARG A 36 10.49 7.11 7.43
C ARG A 36 11.01 6.93 6.01
N SER A 37 11.53 5.74 5.72
CA SER A 37 12.06 5.40 4.41
C SER A 37 10.99 5.43 3.32
N TYR A 38 9.81 4.90 3.58
CA TYR A 38 8.69 4.95 2.64
C TYR A 38 8.29 6.39 2.30
N ALA A 39 8.22 7.26 3.31
CA ALA A 39 7.90 8.67 3.09
C ALA A 39 8.99 9.37 2.25
N TYR A 40 10.27 9.20 2.59
CA TYR A 40 11.37 9.81 1.86
C TYR A 40 11.57 9.22 0.48
N TYR A 41 11.37 7.93 0.29
CA TYR A 41 11.39 7.28 -1.03
C TYR A 41 10.45 8.00 -1.99
N ASN A 42 9.17 8.15 -1.60
CA ASN A 42 8.17 8.82 -2.44
C ASN A 42 8.49 10.31 -2.65
N LEU A 43 8.84 11.04 -1.58
CA LEU A 43 9.14 12.47 -1.66
C LEU A 43 10.37 12.74 -2.55
N THR A 44 11.42 11.95 -2.40
CA THR A 44 12.67 12.16 -3.14
C THR A 44 12.53 11.77 -4.61
N LEU A 45 11.77 10.73 -4.93
CA LEU A 45 11.49 10.39 -6.33
C LEU A 45 10.64 11.45 -7.04
N GLN A 46 9.73 12.09 -6.31
CA GLN A 46 8.85 13.10 -6.87
C GLN A 46 9.50 14.48 -6.96
N PHE A 47 10.29 14.87 -5.97
CA PHE A 47 10.79 16.26 -5.83
C PHE A 47 12.31 16.40 -5.95
N GLY A 48 13.07 15.30 -6.05
CA GLY A 48 14.53 15.34 -6.09
C GLY A 48 15.16 15.63 -4.73
N ASP A 49 16.03 16.63 -4.69
CA ASP A 49 16.72 17.06 -3.47
C ASP A 49 15.75 17.77 -2.53
N ILE A 50 15.61 17.25 -1.32
CA ILE A 50 14.65 17.74 -0.33
C ILE A 50 15.28 17.87 1.06
N PRO A 51 14.70 18.64 1.99
CA PRO A 51 15.17 18.68 3.35
C PRO A 51 15.10 17.31 4.04
N LEU A 52 16.21 16.87 4.61
CA LEU A 52 16.32 15.62 5.37
C LEU A 52 16.20 15.90 6.87
N ILE A 53 15.16 15.33 7.48
CA ILE A 53 14.87 15.46 8.91
C ILE A 53 14.93 14.07 9.54
N THR A 54 16.00 13.81 10.30
CA THR A 54 16.27 12.48 10.88
C THR A 54 15.96 12.39 12.38
N LYS A 55 15.59 13.51 13.01
CA LYS A 55 15.28 13.59 14.45
C LYS A 55 13.97 14.33 14.68
N LEU A 56 13.35 14.07 15.81
CA LEU A 56 12.20 14.84 16.26
C LEU A 56 12.61 16.30 16.47
N MET A 57 11.91 17.22 15.83
CA MET A 57 12.11 18.66 16.04
C MET A 57 11.33 19.11 17.26
N THR A 58 12.02 19.69 18.21
CA THR A 58 11.44 20.24 19.44
C THR A 58 11.21 21.75 19.38
N VAL A 59 11.84 22.43 18.41
CA VAL A 59 11.68 23.86 18.16
C VAL A 59 11.42 24.13 16.68
N PRO A 60 10.65 25.15 16.34
CA PRO A 60 10.43 25.54 14.95
C PRO A 60 11.74 25.90 14.25
N LYS A 61 11.92 25.43 13.02
CA LYS A 61 13.06 25.75 12.17
C LYS A 61 12.56 26.28 10.84
N GLN A 62 13.11 27.37 10.33
CA GLN A 62 12.69 28.02 9.09
C GLN A 62 13.73 27.87 7.96
N ASN A 63 15.00 27.66 8.30
CA ASN A 63 16.10 27.63 7.33
C ASN A 63 16.50 26.17 7.01
N TYR A 64 15.65 25.46 6.31
CA TYR A 64 15.99 24.12 5.80
C TYR A 64 16.87 24.23 4.57
N LYS A 65 17.87 23.35 4.50
CA LYS A 65 18.65 23.13 3.28
C LYS A 65 18.25 21.78 2.69
N SER A 66 18.22 21.69 1.38
CA SER A 66 18.02 20.42 0.69
C SER A 66 19.25 19.53 0.86
N THR A 67 18.98 18.24 0.99
CA THR A 67 19.96 17.16 0.97
C THR A 67 19.87 16.48 -0.38
N SER A 68 20.98 16.08 -0.95
CA SER A 68 20.98 15.41 -2.25
C SER A 68 20.21 14.10 -2.23
N LYS A 69 19.58 13.79 -3.34
CA LYS A 69 18.89 12.52 -3.56
C LYS A 69 19.76 11.33 -3.18
N THR A 70 21.03 11.33 -3.61
CA THR A 70 21.97 10.24 -3.31
C THR A 70 22.14 10.04 -1.80
N ALA A 71 22.43 11.12 -1.06
CA ALA A 71 22.64 11.01 0.39
C ALA A 71 21.33 10.58 1.14
N ILE A 72 20.16 10.96 0.61
CA ILE A 72 18.90 10.49 1.16
C ILE A 72 18.78 8.98 0.94
N PHE A 73 19.01 8.49 -0.27
CA PHE A 73 18.89 7.07 -0.59
C PHE A 73 19.91 6.20 0.15
N GLU A 74 21.13 6.69 0.41
CA GLU A 74 22.09 6.03 1.30
C GLU A 74 21.53 5.87 2.72
N MET A 75 20.90 6.90 3.26
CA MET A 75 20.23 6.80 4.56
C MET A 75 19.07 5.80 4.54
N LEU A 76 18.23 5.81 3.47
CA LEU A 76 17.11 4.87 3.36
C LEU A 76 17.60 3.42 3.33
N GLN A 77 18.71 3.16 2.65
CA GLN A 77 19.33 1.84 2.61
C GLN A 77 19.70 1.37 4.02
N ASN A 78 20.42 2.19 4.78
CA ASN A 78 20.83 1.85 6.15
C ASN A 78 19.62 1.61 7.07
N ASP A 79 18.59 2.46 6.98
CA ASP A 79 17.36 2.33 7.74
C ASP A 79 16.62 1.01 7.43
N LEU A 80 16.55 0.66 6.16
CA LEU A 80 15.84 -0.54 5.70
C LEU A 80 16.64 -1.82 5.93
N GLU A 81 17.97 -1.80 5.82
CA GLU A 81 18.81 -2.94 6.19
C GLU A 81 18.64 -3.27 7.68
N PHE A 82 18.54 -2.25 8.55
CA PHE A 82 18.16 -2.47 9.94
C PHE A 82 16.75 -3.03 10.08
N ALA A 83 15.78 -2.47 9.36
CA ALA A 83 14.39 -2.91 9.42
C ALA A 83 14.21 -4.36 9.00
N VAL A 84 14.83 -4.78 7.89
CA VAL A 84 14.79 -6.19 7.42
C VAL A 84 15.33 -7.15 8.47
N LYS A 85 16.36 -6.76 9.22
CA LYS A 85 16.97 -7.60 10.24
C LYS A 85 16.11 -7.77 11.48
N HIS A 86 15.31 -6.76 11.86
CA HIS A 86 14.68 -6.69 13.17
C HIS A 86 13.15 -6.72 13.16
N VAL A 87 12.52 -6.42 12.03
CA VAL A 87 11.05 -6.48 11.92
C VAL A 87 10.62 -7.94 11.75
N PRO A 88 9.63 -8.41 12.51
CA PRO A 88 9.13 -9.78 12.38
C PRO A 88 8.54 -10.06 11.00
N ALA A 89 8.68 -11.32 10.55
CA ALA A 89 8.07 -11.80 9.31
C ALA A 89 6.54 -11.69 9.33
N GLN A 90 5.93 -11.67 8.15
CA GLN A 90 4.49 -11.57 7.96
C GLN A 90 3.72 -12.64 8.75
N ALA A 91 4.23 -13.86 8.78
CA ALA A 91 3.63 -14.97 9.54
C ALA A 91 3.53 -14.71 11.05
N ASN A 92 4.34 -13.81 11.58
CA ASN A 92 4.41 -13.45 12.99
C ASN A 92 3.79 -12.07 13.30
N MET A 93 3.03 -11.50 12.36
CA MET A 93 2.34 -10.24 12.62
C MET A 93 1.27 -10.40 13.69
N GLN A 94 1.23 -9.47 14.61
CA GLN A 94 0.20 -9.41 15.65
C GLN A 94 -1.12 -8.86 15.09
N TYR A 95 -1.06 -7.91 14.16
CA TYR A 95 -2.21 -7.25 13.56
C TYR A 95 -2.07 -7.18 12.06
N VAL A 96 -3.17 -7.41 11.37
CA VAL A 96 -3.25 -7.24 9.90
C VAL A 96 -2.93 -5.79 9.51
N GLY A 97 -2.12 -5.63 8.47
CA GLY A 97 -1.67 -4.30 8.02
C GLY A 97 -0.44 -3.76 8.77
N GLN A 98 0.05 -4.47 9.77
CA GLN A 98 1.30 -4.11 10.43
C GLN A 98 2.48 -4.26 9.47
N VAL A 99 3.45 -3.33 9.55
CA VAL A 99 4.70 -3.47 8.78
C VAL A 99 5.41 -4.75 9.19
N ASN A 100 5.74 -5.58 8.21
CA ASN A 100 6.40 -6.86 8.33
C ASN A 100 7.77 -6.86 7.62
N GLN A 101 8.54 -7.91 7.83
CA GLN A 101 9.88 -8.05 7.25
C GLN A 101 9.84 -8.02 5.73
N GLU A 102 8.89 -8.70 5.11
CA GLU A 102 8.75 -8.81 3.66
C GLU A 102 8.45 -7.46 3.00
N ALA A 103 7.68 -6.61 3.67
CA ALA A 103 7.47 -5.22 3.22
C ALA A 103 8.75 -4.38 3.30
N CYS A 104 9.56 -4.60 4.35
CA CYS A 104 10.87 -3.95 4.46
C CYS A 104 11.81 -4.42 3.36
N MET A 105 11.84 -5.72 3.04
CA MET A 105 12.63 -6.29 1.95
C MET A 105 12.22 -5.71 0.59
N GLU A 106 10.92 -5.64 0.31
CA GLU A 106 10.39 -5.10 -0.95
C GLU A 106 10.79 -3.63 -1.15
N LEU A 107 10.69 -2.81 -0.11
CA LEU A 107 11.12 -1.41 -0.18
C LEU A 107 12.65 -1.28 -0.31
N LEU A 108 13.42 -2.14 0.38
CA LEU A 108 14.87 -2.17 0.27
C LEU A 108 15.34 -2.58 -1.13
N ILE A 109 14.69 -3.55 -1.76
CA ILE A 109 14.95 -3.93 -3.16
C ILE A 109 14.82 -2.71 -4.07
N LYS A 110 13.75 -1.92 -3.93
CA LYS A 110 13.56 -0.69 -4.69
C LYS A 110 14.65 0.35 -4.43
N VAL A 111 15.09 0.47 -3.19
CA VAL A 111 16.19 1.38 -2.81
C VAL A 111 17.52 0.91 -3.42
N TYR A 112 17.83 -0.38 -3.38
CA TYR A 112 19.02 -0.93 -4.04
C TYR A 112 19.01 -0.68 -5.55
N LEU A 113 17.86 -0.83 -6.21
CA LEU A 113 17.74 -0.52 -7.65
C LEU A 113 18.05 0.95 -7.96
N VAL A 114 17.56 1.88 -7.12
CA VAL A 114 17.84 3.32 -7.28
C VAL A 114 19.31 3.64 -7.03
N ASN A 115 19.96 2.95 -6.09
CA ASN A 115 21.37 3.10 -5.76
C ASN A 115 22.31 2.40 -6.78
N GLY A 116 21.76 1.64 -7.75
CA GLY A 116 22.54 0.87 -8.72
C GLY A 116 23.15 -0.41 -8.15
N GLU A 117 22.73 -0.84 -6.98
CA GLU A 117 23.19 -2.05 -6.31
C GLU A 117 22.42 -3.30 -6.80
N TYR A 118 22.42 -3.53 -8.10
CA TYR A 118 21.57 -4.54 -8.74
C TYR A 118 21.76 -5.95 -8.20
N LYS A 119 22.99 -6.33 -7.84
CA LYS A 119 23.25 -7.67 -7.29
C LYS A 119 22.60 -7.86 -5.92
N LYS A 120 22.66 -6.86 -5.05
CA LYS A 120 21.96 -6.91 -3.76
C LYS A 120 20.45 -6.95 -3.93
N ALA A 121 19.92 -6.21 -4.89
CA ALA A 121 18.49 -6.24 -5.21
C ALA A 121 18.05 -7.62 -5.69
N GLU A 122 18.81 -8.26 -6.58
CA GLU A 122 18.55 -9.61 -7.08
C GLU A 122 18.58 -10.65 -5.96
N ASP A 123 19.63 -10.62 -5.14
CA ASP A 123 19.79 -11.57 -4.03
C ASP A 123 18.66 -11.46 -3.03
N LEU A 124 18.29 -10.24 -2.63
CA LEU A 124 17.20 -10.00 -1.69
C LEU A 124 15.83 -10.36 -2.29
N ALA A 125 15.60 -10.09 -3.57
CA ALA A 125 14.38 -10.49 -4.27
C ALA A 125 14.27 -12.01 -4.39
N THR A 126 15.37 -12.70 -4.66
CA THR A 126 15.44 -14.15 -4.71
C THR A 126 15.11 -14.76 -3.34
N ASP A 127 15.66 -14.19 -2.28
CA ASP A 127 15.37 -14.60 -0.91
C ASP A 127 13.86 -14.42 -0.59
N LEU A 128 13.30 -13.25 -0.90
CA LEU A 128 11.90 -12.95 -0.70
C LEU A 128 10.96 -13.96 -1.40
N ILE A 129 11.27 -14.31 -2.64
CA ILE A 129 10.46 -15.26 -3.43
C ILE A 129 10.64 -16.69 -2.92
N SER A 130 11.88 -17.09 -2.60
CA SER A 130 12.19 -18.50 -2.32
C SER A 130 11.91 -18.91 -0.88
N ASN A 131 12.06 -18.02 0.09
CA ASN A 131 12.12 -18.37 1.51
C ASN A 131 10.96 -17.81 2.36
N HIS A 132 10.17 -16.87 1.83
CA HIS A 132 9.09 -16.23 2.59
C HIS A 132 7.68 -16.75 2.26
N GLY A 133 7.58 -17.77 1.39
CA GLY A 133 6.31 -18.43 1.07
C GLY A 133 5.34 -17.55 0.26
N LEU A 134 5.83 -16.46 -0.31
CA LEU A 134 5.07 -15.58 -1.17
C LEU A 134 5.12 -16.06 -2.62
N HIS A 135 3.99 -16.03 -3.30
CA HIS A 135 3.89 -16.40 -4.71
C HIS A 135 2.65 -15.79 -5.36
N LEU A 136 2.66 -15.72 -6.69
CA LEU A 136 1.50 -15.29 -7.45
C LEU A 136 0.36 -16.30 -7.30
N MET A 137 -0.83 -15.80 -7.01
CA MET A 137 -2.02 -16.64 -6.89
C MET A 137 -2.50 -17.11 -8.26
N THR A 138 -2.58 -18.40 -8.47
CA THR A 138 -3.00 -19.02 -9.74
C THR A 138 -4.35 -19.71 -9.67
N GLN A 139 -4.86 -19.93 -8.44
CA GLN A 139 -6.14 -20.57 -8.20
C GLN A 139 -7.02 -19.68 -7.33
N PRO A 140 -8.35 -19.76 -7.48
CA PRO A 140 -9.29 -19.07 -6.59
C PRO A 140 -9.05 -19.43 -5.12
N PHE A 141 -9.19 -18.43 -4.25
CA PHE A 141 -8.92 -18.58 -2.81
C PHE A 141 -9.87 -17.72 -1.97
N GLY A 142 -9.88 -17.96 -0.67
CA GLY A 142 -10.67 -17.18 0.25
C GLY A 142 -12.18 -17.32 0.04
N THR A 143 -12.92 -16.32 0.50
CA THR A 143 -14.38 -16.35 0.48
C THR A 143 -14.94 -15.84 -0.84
N TRP A 144 -15.84 -16.63 -1.43
CA TRP A 144 -16.67 -16.25 -2.56
C TRP A 144 -18.09 -15.94 -2.10
N GLN A 145 -18.45 -14.68 -2.09
CA GLN A 145 -19.80 -14.22 -1.76
C GLN A 145 -20.25 -13.20 -2.82
N PRO A 146 -20.76 -13.67 -3.96
CA PRO A 146 -21.29 -12.77 -4.99
C PRO A 146 -22.54 -12.06 -4.48
N SER A 147 -22.66 -10.77 -4.74
CA SER A 147 -23.80 -9.96 -4.32
C SER A 147 -24.19 -8.93 -5.37
N GLY A 148 -25.43 -8.49 -5.34
CA GLY A 148 -25.90 -7.44 -6.24
C GLY A 148 -25.75 -7.81 -7.72
N CYS A 149 -25.03 -6.96 -8.46
CA CYS A 149 -24.79 -7.16 -9.90
C CYS A 149 -24.07 -8.47 -10.21
N GLU A 150 -23.21 -8.91 -9.34
CA GLU A 150 -22.41 -10.13 -9.52
C GLU A 150 -23.31 -11.38 -9.63
N THR A 151 -24.35 -11.42 -8.80
CA THR A 151 -25.36 -12.49 -8.86
C THR A 151 -26.20 -12.40 -10.11
N THR A 152 -26.63 -11.18 -10.45
CA THR A 152 -27.47 -10.93 -11.64
C THR A 152 -26.74 -11.28 -12.93
N TRP A 153 -25.47 -10.95 -13.01
CA TRP A 153 -24.65 -11.16 -14.23
C TRP A 153 -23.93 -12.50 -14.26
N LYS A 154 -24.18 -13.35 -13.28
CA LYS A 154 -23.57 -14.69 -13.21
C LYS A 154 -22.05 -14.65 -13.41
N VAL A 155 -21.39 -13.73 -12.73
CA VAL A 155 -19.94 -13.52 -12.83
C VAL A 155 -19.20 -14.81 -12.47
N THR A 156 -18.32 -15.25 -13.33
CA THR A 156 -17.48 -16.42 -13.07
C THR A 156 -16.35 -16.05 -12.13
N ARG A 157 -16.24 -16.81 -11.04
CA ARG A 157 -15.14 -16.65 -10.10
C ARG A 157 -13.80 -16.92 -10.78
N ASN A 158 -12.83 -16.05 -10.53
CA ASN A 158 -11.43 -16.22 -10.94
C ASN A 158 -10.48 -15.61 -9.90
N VAL A 159 -9.20 -15.93 -10.03
CA VAL A 159 -8.17 -15.49 -9.06
C VAL A 159 -8.05 -13.95 -8.99
N VAL A 160 -8.18 -13.26 -10.10
CA VAL A 160 -8.09 -11.78 -10.14
C VAL A 160 -9.25 -11.17 -9.38
N TRP A 161 -10.43 -11.76 -9.49
CA TRP A 161 -11.59 -11.36 -8.70
C TRP A 161 -11.32 -11.52 -7.20
N ASP A 162 -10.81 -12.68 -6.80
CA ASP A 162 -10.55 -12.97 -5.39
C ASP A 162 -9.48 -12.03 -4.81
N LEU A 163 -8.42 -11.72 -5.55
CA LEU A 163 -7.38 -10.78 -5.14
C LEU A 163 -7.91 -9.37 -4.82
N HIS A 164 -8.99 -8.96 -5.49
CA HIS A 164 -9.54 -7.61 -5.33
C HIS A 164 -10.75 -7.54 -4.37
N ARG A 165 -11.11 -8.65 -3.77
CA ARG A 165 -12.21 -8.69 -2.78
C ARG A 165 -11.71 -8.27 -1.41
N THR A 166 -12.42 -7.33 -0.78
CA THR A 166 -12.06 -6.81 0.54
C THR A 166 -11.77 -7.92 1.57
N PRO A 167 -12.61 -8.96 1.74
CA PRO A 167 -12.33 -10.01 2.72
C PRO A 167 -11.11 -10.87 2.38
N ASN A 168 -10.66 -10.86 1.12
CA ASN A 168 -9.57 -11.71 0.67
C ASN A 168 -8.21 -11.00 0.64
N VAL A 169 -8.18 -9.68 0.66
CA VAL A 169 -6.91 -8.91 0.59
C VAL A 169 -5.97 -9.28 1.73
N CYS A 170 -6.51 -9.42 2.92
CA CYS A 170 -5.74 -9.75 4.13
C CYS A 170 -5.96 -11.20 4.60
N ASN A 171 -6.54 -12.05 3.77
CA ASN A 171 -6.72 -13.46 4.06
C ASN A 171 -5.33 -14.15 4.09
N PRO A 172 -5.02 -14.97 5.11
CA PRO A 172 -3.75 -15.72 5.17
C PRO A 172 -3.49 -16.64 3.97
N GLU A 173 -4.54 -17.05 3.25
CA GLU A 173 -4.42 -17.81 1.99
C GLU A 173 -3.86 -16.96 0.85
N ASN A 174 -3.99 -15.63 0.93
CA ASN A 174 -3.47 -14.72 -0.07
C ASN A 174 -1.95 -14.57 0.08
N LYS A 175 -1.20 -15.31 -0.72
CA LYS A 175 0.26 -15.31 -0.72
C LYS A 175 0.87 -14.26 -1.65
N GLU A 176 0.04 -13.51 -2.38
CA GLU A 176 0.48 -12.44 -3.27
C GLU A 176 0.57 -11.09 -2.53
N THR A 177 -0.20 -10.91 -1.46
CA THR A 177 -0.20 -9.68 -0.68
C THR A 177 0.96 -9.66 0.32
N ILE A 178 1.93 -8.79 0.12
CA ILE A 178 3.06 -8.57 1.05
C ILE A 178 2.61 -7.73 2.24
N MET A 179 1.96 -6.62 1.99
CA MET A 179 1.43 -5.71 3.00
C MET A 179 0.21 -4.98 2.45
N ALA A 180 -0.80 -4.78 3.27
CA ALA A 180 -1.98 -4.00 2.91
C ALA A 180 -2.15 -2.80 3.83
N ILE A 181 -2.51 -1.65 3.25
CA ILE A 181 -2.97 -0.50 4.02
C ILE A 181 -4.46 -0.67 4.26
N ILE A 182 -4.83 -0.88 5.50
CA ILE A 182 -6.22 -1.13 5.87
C ILE A 182 -6.97 0.20 5.92
N ASN A 183 -8.02 0.28 5.11
CA ASN A 183 -9.02 1.35 5.20
C ASN A 183 -10.31 0.72 5.75
N SER A 184 -10.74 1.18 6.90
CA SER A 184 -12.00 0.76 7.50
C SER A 184 -13.14 1.68 7.09
N ASN A 185 -14.35 1.14 7.09
CA ASN A 185 -15.57 1.94 6.93
C ASN A 185 -16.03 2.60 8.24
N ASP A 186 -15.29 2.42 9.31
CA ASP A 186 -15.57 3.09 10.58
C ASP A 186 -15.39 4.59 10.42
N GLU A 187 -16.29 5.36 11.00
CA GLU A 187 -16.31 6.82 10.85
C GLU A 187 -14.98 7.48 11.27
N ASP A 188 -14.32 6.92 12.27
CA ASP A 188 -13.03 7.40 12.76
C ASP A 188 -11.85 7.09 11.82
N HIS A 189 -12.03 6.18 10.87
CA HIS A 189 -10.99 5.67 9.96
C HIS A 189 -11.33 5.87 8.48
N LEU A 190 -12.33 6.70 8.19
CA LEU A 190 -12.67 7.11 6.83
C LEU A 190 -11.52 7.93 6.22
N ASN A 191 -10.57 7.23 5.64
CA ASN A 191 -9.60 7.88 4.78
C ASN A 191 -10.29 8.34 3.52
N TYR A 192 -10.26 9.64 3.28
CA TYR A 192 -10.73 10.21 2.04
C TYR A 192 -10.01 9.51 0.88
N ASN A 193 -10.77 8.86 0.05
CA ASN A 193 -10.21 8.05 -1.02
C ASN A 193 -9.66 8.94 -2.13
N VAL A 194 -8.37 9.23 -2.05
CA VAL A 194 -7.64 10.05 -3.04
C VAL A 194 -7.81 9.49 -4.45
N MET A 195 -7.98 8.18 -4.59
CA MET A 195 -8.21 7.53 -5.87
C MET A 195 -9.48 8.06 -6.57
N ARG A 196 -10.50 8.47 -5.82
CA ARG A 196 -11.68 9.11 -6.40
C ARG A 196 -11.39 10.44 -7.08
N ALA A 197 -10.40 11.16 -6.58
CA ALA A 197 -10.00 12.44 -7.16
C ALA A 197 -9.05 12.28 -8.35
N MET A 198 -8.35 11.15 -8.43
CA MET A 198 -7.38 10.89 -9.50
C MET A 198 -8.01 10.33 -10.78
N PHE A 199 -9.16 9.68 -10.68
CA PHE A 199 -9.84 9.09 -11.83
C PHE A 199 -11.03 9.94 -12.30
N ALA A 200 -11.35 9.85 -13.57
CA ALA A 200 -12.48 10.52 -14.16
C ALA A 200 -13.80 10.21 -13.42
N HIS A 201 -14.56 11.24 -13.12
CA HIS A 201 -15.88 11.12 -12.50
C HIS A 201 -16.92 10.63 -13.50
N TRP A 202 -16.89 9.34 -13.79
CA TRP A 202 -17.81 8.70 -14.73
C TRP A 202 -19.29 8.77 -14.32
N SER A 203 -19.58 9.06 -13.06
CA SER A 203 -20.95 9.27 -12.60
C SER A 203 -21.48 10.67 -12.79
N ASN A 204 -20.68 11.57 -13.30
CA ASN A 204 -21.15 12.89 -13.66
C ASN A 204 -21.97 12.78 -14.96
N GLY A 205 -23.22 13.21 -14.95
CA GLY A 205 -24.11 13.15 -16.11
C GLY A 205 -23.63 13.97 -17.32
N VAL A 206 -22.56 14.76 -17.18
CA VAL A 206 -21.91 15.50 -18.26
C VAL A 206 -21.04 14.58 -19.12
N ILE A 207 -20.44 13.55 -18.54
CA ILE A 207 -19.61 12.59 -19.26
C ILE A 207 -20.51 11.48 -19.77
N LYS A 208 -20.69 11.42 -21.07
CA LYS A 208 -21.49 10.40 -21.74
C LYS A 208 -20.58 9.44 -22.47
N ASP A 209 -21.03 8.20 -22.55
CA ASP A 209 -20.39 7.21 -23.42
C ASP A 209 -20.71 7.47 -24.90
N PRO A 210 -20.10 6.75 -25.84
CA PRO A 210 -20.38 6.90 -27.27
C PRO A 210 -21.86 6.67 -27.65
N HIS A 211 -22.64 6.02 -26.80
CA HIS A 211 -24.07 5.77 -27.00
C HIS A 211 -24.96 6.82 -26.32
N GLY A 212 -24.37 7.89 -25.77
CA GLY A 212 -25.12 8.99 -25.12
C GLY A 212 -25.63 8.66 -23.73
N LEU A 213 -25.29 7.50 -23.18
CA LEU A 213 -25.63 7.13 -21.80
C LEU A 213 -24.71 7.89 -20.82
N GLY A 214 -25.25 8.21 -19.67
CA GLY A 214 -24.45 8.75 -18.56
C GLY A 214 -23.27 7.83 -18.22
N GLY A 215 -22.25 8.38 -17.57
CA GLY A 215 -21.02 7.65 -17.29
C GLY A 215 -21.26 6.25 -16.71
N PRO A 216 -20.29 5.36 -16.85
CA PRO A 216 -20.42 3.92 -16.51
C PRO A 216 -21.00 3.63 -15.15
N GLY A 217 -20.73 4.50 -14.18
CA GLY A 217 -21.29 4.34 -12.84
C GLY A 217 -22.80 4.52 -12.75
N GLN A 218 -23.42 5.23 -13.68
CA GLN A 218 -24.88 5.38 -13.71
C GLN A 218 -25.56 4.20 -14.41
N CYS A 219 -24.92 3.67 -15.43
CA CYS A 219 -25.45 2.52 -16.16
C CYS A 219 -25.59 1.30 -15.27
N ILE A 220 -24.63 1.06 -14.43
CA ILE A 220 -24.59 -0.12 -13.57
C ILE A 220 -25.46 0.03 -12.33
N ALA A 221 -25.47 1.21 -11.76
CA ALA A 221 -26.10 1.40 -10.45
C ALA A 221 -27.63 1.43 -10.49
N ARG A 222 -28.27 1.54 -11.64
CA ARG A 222 -29.63 2.06 -11.70
C ARG A 222 -30.60 1.35 -12.64
N ASN A 223 -30.46 0.07 -12.85
CA ASN A 223 -31.45 -0.69 -13.65
C ASN A 223 -31.74 -0.06 -15.03
N ASN A 224 -30.72 0.42 -15.71
CA ASN A 224 -30.88 0.92 -17.04
C ASN A 224 -31.19 -0.26 -17.98
N LYS A 225 -32.40 -0.34 -18.48
CA LYS A 225 -32.89 -1.42 -19.31
C LYS A 225 -32.16 -1.54 -20.65
N ASN A 226 -31.36 -0.56 -21.02
CA ASN A 226 -30.68 -0.47 -22.30
C ASN A 226 -29.18 -0.77 -22.22
N TYR A 227 -28.66 -1.23 -21.10
CA TYR A 227 -27.24 -1.49 -21.00
C TYR A 227 -26.86 -2.89 -21.49
N ASN A 228 -25.65 -3.01 -21.99
CA ASN A 228 -25.03 -4.28 -22.31
C ASN A 228 -24.18 -4.73 -21.11
N GLU A 229 -24.52 -5.85 -20.51
CA GLU A 229 -23.90 -6.35 -19.27
C GLU A 229 -22.37 -6.37 -19.32
N THR A 230 -21.79 -6.92 -20.37
CA THR A 230 -20.34 -7.03 -20.50
C THR A 230 -19.68 -5.67 -20.65
N LEU A 231 -20.25 -4.82 -21.46
CA LEU A 231 -19.69 -3.51 -21.76
C LEU A 231 -19.79 -2.55 -20.56
N ASP A 232 -20.93 -2.56 -19.89
CA ASP A 232 -21.15 -1.68 -18.75
C ASP A 232 -20.37 -2.12 -17.53
N TRP A 233 -20.14 -3.41 -17.37
CA TRP A 233 -19.24 -3.93 -16.36
C TRP A 233 -17.81 -3.41 -16.55
N THR A 234 -17.27 -3.47 -17.74
CA THR A 234 -15.93 -2.95 -18.05
C THR A 234 -15.83 -1.44 -17.89
N ARG A 235 -16.88 -0.70 -18.16
CA ARG A 235 -16.94 0.75 -17.95
C ARG A 235 -16.99 1.14 -16.48
N ALA A 236 -17.69 0.37 -15.66
CA ALA A 236 -17.71 0.59 -14.21
C ALA A 236 -16.34 0.52 -13.57
N ILE A 237 -15.50 -0.32 -14.13
CA ILE A 237 -14.13 -0.47 -13.67
C ILE A 237 -13.40 0.89 -13.63
N GLY A 238 -13.55 1.71 -14.65
CA GLY A 238 -12.79 2.96 -14.77
C GLY A 238 -12.88 3.89 -13.57
N ARG A 239 -14.07 4.07 -12.98
CA ARG A 239 -14.21 4.89 -11.78
C ARG A 239 -13.96 4.09 -10.54
N GLY A 240 -14.29 2.90 -10.68
CA GLY A 240 -14.66 2.31 -9.50
C GLY A 240 -13.93 1.14 -9.09
N ILE A 241 -13.00 0.70 -9.87
CA ILE A 241 -12.28 -0.45 -9.43
C ILE A 241 -11.95 -0.37 -8.00
N ALA A 242 -11.31 0.70 -7.69
CA ALA A 242 -10.87 0.86 -6.35
C ALA A 242 -12.02 1.09 -5.38
N LEU A 243 -13.14 1.47 -5.89
CA LEU A 243 -14.03 2.25 -5.06
C LEU A 243 -15.30 1.56 -4.78
N ASN A 244 -15.78 0.91 -5.78
CA ASN A 244 -17.08 0.30 -5.67
C ASN A 244 -17.04 -1.09 -5.08
N ARG A 245 -15.87 -1.44 -4.75
CA ARG A 245 -15.68 -2.73 -4.10
C ARG A 245 -16.00 -2.68 -2.66
N THR A 246 -16.15 -1.51 -2.13
CA THR A 246 -16.47 -1.26 -0.74
C THR A 246 -17.93 -0.96 -0.47
N SER A 247 -18.73 -0.87 -1.50
CA SER A 247 -20.16 -0.61 -1.37
C SER A 247 -21.01 -1.85 -1.58
#